data_16b38639494f132921fdc198dd89ea56
#
_entry.id   16b38639494f132921fdc198dd89ea56
#
_cell.length_a   1.000
_cell.length_b   1.000
_cell.length_c   1.000
_cell.angle_alpha   90.00
_cell.angle_beta   90.00
_cell.angle_gamma   90.00
#
_symmetry.space_group_name_H-M   'P 1'
#
loop_
_entity.id
_entity.type
_entity.pdbx_description
1 polymer ?
#
loop_
_entity_poly.entity_id
_entity_poly.type
_entity_poly.pdbx_seq_one_letter_code
_entity_poly.pdbx_strand_id
1 'polypeptide(L)'
;MKILVVSDSHGFEGNLRKVIERVEPIDMLIHLGDFESGEDRIKKMVNCDVHMVPGNNDYAPHLDRDKVVSIAGHRIFLTHGHKYGVYYGLYGLYDKAKENNCDVVLYGHTHIPKINYMDDITFVNPGSISLPRQNYTQPTFLIMEIDKKNEIHFTLNDV
;
A
#
# COMPACT_ATOMS: atom_id res chain seq x y z
N MET A 1 7.56 13.95 -5.79
CA MET A 1 7.92 12.74 -5.00
C MET A 1 7.20 11.57 -5.62
N LYS A 2 7.89 10.44 -5.85
CA LYS A 2 7.34 9.23 -6.47
C LYS A 2 7.42 8.06 -5.49
N ILE A 3 6.29 7.47 -5.15
CA ILE A 3 6.17 6.44 -4.13
C ILE A 3 5.60 5.18 -4.77
N LEU A 4 6.30 4.07 -4.62
CA LEU A 4 5.78 2.75 -5.01
C LEU A 4 4.98 2.16 -3.85
N VAL A 5 3.72 1.82 -4.11
CA VAL A 5 2.84 1.17 -3.13
C VAL A 5 2.46 -0.21 -3.61
N VAL A 6 2.72 -1.22 -2.79
CA VAL A 6 2.45 -2.63 -3.08
C VAL A 6 1.81 -3.32 -1.88
N SER A 7 1.18 -4.46 -2.10
CA SER A 7 0.58 -5.32 -1.08
C SER A 7 0.60 -6.78 -1.52
N ASP A 8 0.43 -7.67 -0.54
CA ASP A 8 0.06 -9.07 -0.77
C ASP A 8 1.05 -9.79 -1.72
N SER A 9 2.36 -9.72 -1.41
CA SER A 9 3.43 -10.39 -2.18
C SER A 9 3.56 -11.88 -1.85
N HIS A 10 3.13 -12.32 -0.66
CA HIS A 10 3.09 -13.72 -0.22
C HIS A 10 4.38 -14.50 -0.49
N GLY A 11 5.53 -13.86 -0.23
CA GLY A 11 6.84 -14.45 -0.47
C GLY A 11 7.28 -14.52 -1.94
N PHE A 12 6.42 -14.14 -2.89
CA PHE A 12 6.74 -14.11 -4.32
C PHE A 12 7.29 -12.75 -4.75
N GLU A 13 8.56 -12.50 -4.49
CA GLU A 13 9.17 -11.18 -4.69
C GLU A 13 9.63 -10.90 -6.13
N GLY A 14 9.50 -11.88 -7.03
CA GLY A 14 9.94 -11.72 -8.42
C GLY A 14 9.27 -10.57 -9.14
N ASN A 15 7.97 -10.38 -8.93
CA ASN A 15 7.22 -9.27 -9.50
C ASN A 15 7.61 -7.94 -8.85
N LEU A 16 7.78 -7.91 -7.52
CA LEU A 16 8.23 -6.70 -6.83
C LEU A 16 9.58 -6.23 -7.36
N ARG A 17 10.53 -7.13 -7.57
CA ARG A 17 11.84 -6.81 -8.15
C ARG A 17 11.72 -6.22 -9.56
N LYS A 18 10.94 -6.87 -10.45
CA LYS A 18 10.69 -6.37 -11.81
C LYS A 18 10.05 -4.97 -11.81
N VAL A 19 9.10 -4.76 -10.90
CA VAL A 19 8.43 -3.45 -10.79
C VAL A 19 9.41 -2.38 -10.32
N ILE A 20 10.23 -2.66 -9.28
CA ILE A 20 11.25 -1.74 -8.81
C ILE A 20 12.17 -1.34 -9.97
N GLU A 21 12.75 -2.31 -10.67
CA GLU A 21 13.64 -2.08 -11.82
C GLU A 21 12.97 -1.22 -12.92
N ARG A 22 11.66 -1.40 -13.15
CA ARG A 22 10.90 -0.67 -14.17
C ARG A 22 10.58 0.77 -13.77
N VAL A 23 10.35 1.02 -12.47
CA VAL A 23 9.84 2.31 -12.00
C VAL A 23 10.88 3.20 -11.33
N GLU A 24 12.09 2.69 -11.06
CA GLU A 24 13.17 3.51 -10.50
C GLU A 24 13.46 4.76 -11.36
N PRO A 25 13.87 5.88 -10.76
CA PRO A 25 14.03 6.09 -9.31
C PRO A 25 12.70 6.29 -8.58
N ILE A 26 12.62 5.77 -7.35
CA ILE A 26 11.53 6.01 -6.42
C ILE A 26 12.07 6.66 -5.14
N ASP A 27 11.28 7.53 -4.54
CA ASP A 27 11.63 8.22 -3.29
C ASP A 27 11.26 7.41 -2.05
N MET A 28 10.31 6.47 -2.18
CA MET A 28 9.80 5.65 -1.08
C MET A 28 9.13 4.37 -1.60
N LEU A 29 9.22 3.30 -0.80
CA LEU A 29 8.44 2.07 -0.96
C LEU A 29 7.47 1.91 0.22
N ILE A 30 6.20 1.64 -0.07
CA ILE A 30 5.19 1.28 0.94
C ILE A 30 4.71 -0.14 0.66
N HIS A 31 4.80 -1.04 1.66
CA HIS A 31 4.26 -2.41 1.58
C HIS A 31 3.15 -2.61 2.61
N LEU A 32 1.96 -2.93 2.14
CA LEU A 32 0.74 -2.97 2.95
C LEU A 32 0.40 -4.36 3.54
N GLY A 33 1.43 -5.19 3.72
CA GLY A 33 1.30 -6.47 4.44
C GLY A 33 1.19 -7.70 3.55
N ASP A 34 1.14 -8.85 4.21
CA ASP A 34 1.24 -10.18 3.62
C ASP A 34 2.48 -10.33 2.73
N PHE A 35 3.65 -9.95 3.29
CA PHE A 35 4.93 -10.10 2.61
C PHE A 35 5.58 -11.48 2.83
N GLU A 36 5.39 -12.13 3.98
CA GLU A 36 5.81 -13.48 4.37
C GLU A 36 7.32 -13.79 4.23
N SER A 37 8.03 -13.07 3.38
CA SER A 37 9.46 -13.28 3.08
C SER A 37 10.42 -12.62 4.06
N GLY A 38 9.89 -11.82 4.99
CA GLY A 38 10.65 -11.01 5.93
C GLY A 38 10.99 -9.62 5.38
N GLU A 39 10.85 -8.61 6.25
CA GLU A 39 11.01 -7.20 5.89
C GLU A 39 12.42 -6.86 5.38
N ASP A 40 13.46 -7.48 5.93
CA ASP A 40 14.85 -7.23 5.55
C ASP A 40 15.14 -7.57 4.09
N ARG A 41 14.44 -8.56 3.52
CA ARG A 41 14.57 -8.89 2.10
C ARG A 41 14.03 -7.78 1.23
N ILE A 42 12.85 -7.27 1.57
CA ILE A 42 12.22 -6.18 0.83
C ILE A 42 13.04 -4.89 0.96
N LYS A 43 13.47 -4.54 2.18
CA LYS A 43 14.30 -3.35 2.41
C LYS A 43 15.61 -3.35 1.61
N LYS A 44 16.21 -4.50 1.38
CA LYS A 44 17.45 -4.65 0.58
C LYS A 44 17.23 -4.50 -0.94
N MET A 45 15.99 -4.44 -1.42
CA MET A 45 15.69 -4.29 -2.84
C MET A 45 15.74 -2.84 -3.31
N VAL A 46 15.69 -1.88 -2.39
CA VAL A 46 15.63 -0.45 -2.71
C VAL A 46 16.64 0.36 -1.89
N ASN A 47 17.01 1.54 -2.40
CA ASN A 47 17.89 2.48 -1.72
C ASN A 47 17.12 3.74 -1.27
N CYS A 48 15.87 3.57 -0.86
CA CYS A 48 15.00 4.64 -0.39
C CYS A 48 14.32 4.24 0.92
N ASP A 49 13.56 5.16 1.52
CA ASP A 49 12.77 4.88 2.73
C ASP A 49 11.71 3.81 2.44
N VAL A 50 11.53 2.91 3.42
CA VAL A 50 10.54 1.82 3.34
C VAL A 50 9.59 1.88 4.52
N HIS A 51 8.30 2.01 4.25
CA HIS A 51 7.25 1.83 5.23
C HIS A 51 6.55 0.49 5.02
N MET A 52 6.40 -0.27 6.09
CA MET A 52 5.71 -1.56 6.07
C MET A 52 4.73 -1.65 7.22
N VAL A 53 3.62 -2.32 6.99
CA VAL A 53 2.67 -2.78 8.00
C VAL A 53 2.44 -4.27 7.81
N PRO A 54 2.34 -5.10 8.86
CA PRO A 54 2.14 -6.53 8.70
C PRO A 54 0.69 -6.86 8.36
N GLY A 55 0.51 -7.87 7.51
CA GLY A 55 -0.78 -8.47 7.20
C GLY A 55 -1.18 -9.56 8.20
N ASN A 56 -2.22 -10.31 7.85
CA ASN A 56 -2.67 -11.43 8.69
C ASN A 56 -1.78 -12.68 8.56
N ASN A 57 -1.02 -12.79 7.49
CA ASN A 57 -0.08 -13.91 7.28
C ASN A 57 1.35 -13.58 7.74
N ASP A 58 1.62 -12.36 8.20
CA ASP A 58 2.94 -11.96 8.66
C ASP A 58 3.12 -12.17 10.15
N TYR A 59 4.25 -12.76 10.55
CA TYR A 59 4.71 -12.78 11.92
C TYR A 59 5.79 -11.69 12.12
N ALA A 60 5.35 -10.47 12.36
CA ALA A 60 6.22 -9.31 12.56
C ALA A 60 5.77 -8.48 13.79
N PRO A 61 5.97 -8.99 15.02
CA PRO A 61 5.44 -8.36 16.25
C PRO A 61 6.06 -7.00 16.57
N HIS A 62 7.18 -6.66 15.95
CA HIS A 62 7.89 -5.39 16.10
C HIS A 62 7.38 -4.31 15.15
N LEU A 63 6.52 -4.66 14.17
CA LEU A 63 5.90 -3.70 13.28
C LEU A 63 4.50 -3.32 13.78
N ASP A 64 4.18 -2.03 13.69
CA ASP A 64 2.82 -1.54 13.94
C ASP A 64 1.88 -2.05 12.84
N ARG A 65 0.75 -2.63 13.24
CA ARG A 65 -0.28 -3.14 12.30
C ARG A 65 -1.01 -2.04 11.56
N ASP A 66 -1.08 -0.88 12.19
CA ASP A 66 -1.68 0.34 11.67
C ASP A 66 -0.71 1.49 11.92
N LYS A 67 -0.47 2.32 10.92
CA LYS A 67 0.52 3.38 11.00
C LYS A 67 0.00 4.65 10.33
N VAL A 68 0.13 5.78 11.01
CA VAL A 68 -0.06 7.09 10.37
C VAL A 68 1.31 7.65 10.03
N VAL A 69 1.49 8.01 8.77
CA VAL A 69 2.71 8.67 8.28
C VAL A 69 2.35 10.05 7.73
N SER A 70 3.27 11.01 7.90
CA SER A 70 3.14 12.32 7.27
C SER A 70 4.11 12.41 6.10
N ILE A 71 3.60 12.57 4.89
CA ILE A 71 4.39 12.66 3.66
C ILE A 71 4.02 13.95 2.95
N ALA A 72 4.97 14.85 2.80
CA ALA A 72 4.77 16.17 2.19
C ALA A 72 3.56 16.95 2.76
N GLY A 73 3.26 16.79 4.05
CA GLY A 73 2.14 17.45 4.74
C GLY A 73 0.82 16.67 4.70
N HIS A 74 0.68 15.65 3.86
CA HIS A 74 -0.47 14.75 3.86
C HIS A 74 -0.38 13.74 5.00
N ARG A 75 -1.52 13.44 5.63
CA ARG A 75 -1.62 12.42 6.67
C ARG A 75 -2.19 11.14 6.07
N ILE A 76 -1.36 10.12 6.00
CA ILE A 76 -1.67 8.88 5.30
C ILE A 76 -1.77 7.75 6.33
N PHE A 77 -2.93 7.08 6.37
CA PHE A 77 -3.14 5.89 7.17
C PHE A 77 -2.74 4.64 6.38
N LEU A 78 -1.79 3.88 6.90
CA LEU A 78 -1.31 2.64 6.34
C LEU A 78 -1.83 1.47 7.18
N THR A 79 -2.45 0.50 6.54
CA THR A 79 -2.93 -0.73 7.18
C THR A 79 -3.01 -1.86 6.15
N HIS A 80 -2.96 -3.10 6.61
CA HIS A 80 -3.30 -4.23 5.73
C HIS A 80 -4.82 -4.31 5.47
N GLY A 81 -5.66 -3.90 6.43
CA GLY A 81 -7.11 -3.81 6.24
C GLY A 81 -7.91 -4.99 6.79
N HIS A 82 -7.31 -6.15 7.05
CA HIS A 82 -8.01 -7.37 7.51
C HIS A 82 -8.85 -7.17 8.78
N LYS A 83 -8.44 -6.29 9.69
CA LYS A 83 -9.15 -5.98 10.94
C LYS A 83 -10.36 -5.07 10.76
N TYR A 84 -10.47 -4.42 9.61
CA TYR A 84 -11.50 -3.42 9.30
C TYR A 84 -12.61 -3.96 8.40
N GLY A 85 -12.61 -5.27 8.10
CA GLY A 85 -13.65 -5.91 7.31
C GLY A 85 -13.76 -5.36 5.88
N VAL A 86 -12.64 -5.02 5.26
CA VAL A 86 -12.57 -4.32 3.95
C VAL A 86 -13.21 -5.07 2.77
N TYR A 87 -13.55 -6.36 2.95
CA TYR A 87 -14.38 -7.09 1.99
C TYR A 87 -15.84 -6.66 2.00
N TYR A 88 -16.32 -6.13 3.13
CA TYR A 88 -17.73 -5.76 3.32
C TYR A 88 -17.97 -4.26 3.17
N GLY A 89 -16.93 -3.46 3.16
CA GLY A 89 -17.01 -2.01 3.01
C GLY A 89 -15.84 -1.27 3.64
N LEU A 90 -15.87 0.07 3.53
CA LEU A 90 -14.76 0.92 3.97
C LEU A 90 -15.08 1.74 5.23
N TYR A 91 -16.26 1.54 5.84
CA TYR A 91 -16.67 2.36 7.00
C TYR A 91 -15.71 2.24 8.19
N GLY A 92 -15.20 1.04 8.49
CA GLY A 92 -14.22 0.87 9.56
C GLY A 92 -12.90 1.61 9.29
N LEU A 93 -12.46 1.68 8.03
CA LEU A 93 -11.30 2.49 7.63
C LEU A 93 -11.62 3.99 7.65
N TYR A 94 -12.82 4.37 7.25
CA TYR A 94 -13.28 5.75 7.27
C TYR A 94 -13.28 6.34 8.69
N ASP A 95 -13.89 5.62 9.64
CA ASP A 95 -13.89 6.04 11.05
C ASP A 95 -12.47 6.22 11.57
N LYS A 96 -11.58 5.27 11.23
CA LYS A 96 -10.19 5.31 11.67
C LYS A 96 -9.39 6.46 11.04
N ALA A 97 -9.64 6.75 9.77
CA ALA A 97 -9.03 7.88 9.08
C ALA A 97 -9.47 9.21 9.68
N LYS A 98 -10.78 9.37 9.98
CA LYS A 98 -11.32 10.56 10.65
C LYS A 98 -10.73 10.74 12.05
N GLU A 99 -10.67 9.69 12.87
CA GLU A 99 -10.07 9.74 14.21
C GLU A 99 -8.61 10.25 14.19
N ASN A 100 -7.87 9.93 13.11
CA ASN A 100 -6.47 10.28 12.95
C ASN A 100 -6.24 11.51 12.05
N ASN A 101 -7.28 12.19 11.58
CA ASN A 101 -7.22 13.29 10.63
C ASN A 101 -6.39 12.96 9.39
N CYS A 102 -6.64 11.79 8.81
CA CYS A 102 -5.97 11.34 7.59
C CYS A 102 -6.80 11.70 6.36
N ASP A 103 -6.14 12.16 5.31
CA ASP A 103 -6.70 12.48 3.99
C ASP A 103 -6.55 11.33 3.00
N VAL A 104 -5.67 10.37 3.29
CA VAL A 104 -5.47 9.17 2.48
C VAL A 104 -5.42 7.91 3.35
N VAL A 105 -6.02 6.83 2.87
CA VAL A 105 -5.91 5.48 3.43
C VAL A 105 -5.35 4.55 2.38
N LEU A 106 -4.20 3.93 2.66
CA LEU A 106 -3.63 2.86 1.84
C LEU A 106 -3.85 1.53 2.55
N TYR A 107 -4.49 0.57 1.86
CA TYR A 107 -4.84 -0.73 2.42
C TYR A 107 -4.69 -1.86 1.40
N GLY A 108 -4.53 -3.10 1.86
CA GLY A 108 -4.37 -4.31 1.03
C GLY A 108 -5.46 -5.34 1.25
N HIS A 109 -5.07 -6.60 1.46
CA HIS A 109 -5.86 -7.75 1.89
C HIS A 109 -6.85 -8.32 0.87
N THR A 110 -7.57 -7.47 0.13
CA THR A 110 -8.57 -7.97 -0.84
C THR A 110 -7.95 -8.56 -2.09
N HIS A 111 -6.71 -8.21 -2.40
CA HIS A 111 -6.00 -8.49 -3.66
C HIS A 111 -6.69 -7.89 -4.90
N ILE A 112 -7.59 -6.94 -4.71
CA ILE A 112 -8.35 -6.28 -5.78
C ILE A 112 -7.98 -4.80 -5.79
N PRO A 113 -7.37 -4.28 -6.88
CA PRO A 113 -7.00 -2.88 -6.97
C PRO A 113 -8.23 -2.00 -7.00
N LYS A 114 -8.22 -0.94 -6.20
CA LYS A 114 -9.36 -0.03 -6.11
C LYS A 114 -8.98 1.35 -5.59
N ILE A 115 -9.58 2.39 -6.15
CA ILE A 115 -9.55 3.75 -5.63
C ILE A 115 -10.99 4.18 -5.33
N ASN A 116 -11.25 4.60 -4.12
CA ASN A 116 -12.54 5.09 -3.66
C ASN A 116 -12.39 6.44 -2.98
N TYR A 117 -13.42 7.23 -3.03
CA TYR A 117 -13.50 8.54 -2.38
C TYR A 117 -14.71 8.55 -1.45
N MET A 118 -14.52 8.97 -0.21
CA MET A 118 -15.60 9.20 0.76
C MET A 118 -15.29 10.52 1.47
N ASP A 119 -16.16 11.51 1.29
CA ASP A 119 -15.93 12.89 1.69
C ASP A 119 -14.57 13.40 1.16
N ASP A 120 -13.72 13.88 2.06
CA ASP A 120 -12.38 14.40 1.80
C ASP A 120 -11.25 13.33 1.92
N ILE A 121 -11.62 12.04 2.04
CA ILE A 121 -10.66 10.95 2.22
C ILE A 121 -10.61 10.07 0.98
N THR A 122 -9.39 9.80 0.52
CA THR A 122 -9.12 8.86 -0.58
C THR A 122 -8.67 7.51 -0.02
N PHE A 123 -9.35 6.43 -0.43
CA PHE A 123 -9.02 5.03 -0.07
C PHE A 123 -8.43 4.32 -1.26
N VAL A 124 -7.23 3.77 -1.10
CA VAL A 124 -6.53 3.14 -2.22
C VAL A 124 -6.03 1.76 -1.83
N ASN A 125 -6.37 0.77 -2.65
CA ASN A 125 -5.83 -0.57 -2.59
C ASN A 125 -5.01 -0.80 -3.87
N PRO A 126 -3.72 -1.15 -3.78
CA PRO A 126 -2.90 -1.44 -4.96
C PRO A 126 -3.24 -2.77 -5.64
N GLY A 127 -4.11 -3.58 -5.04
CA GLY A 127 -4.27 -4.99 -5.39
C GLY A 127 -3.13 -5.85 -4.84
N SER A 128 -2.93 -7.04 -5.40
CA SER A 128 -1.80 -7.89 -5.06
C SER A 128 -0.74 -7.85 -6.16
N ILE A 129 0.51 -7.71 -5.74
CA ILE A 129 1.66 -7.75 -6.67
C ILE A 129 1.98 -9.17 -7.14
N SER A 130 1.36 -10.21 -6.55
CA SER A 130 1.67 -11.61 -6.86
C SER A 130 0.46 -12.51 -7.06
N LEU A 131 -0.61 -12.32 -6.27
CA LEU A 131 -1.78 -13.20 -6.22
C LEU A 131 -3.08 -12.43 -6.47
N PRO A 132 -3.31 -11.92 -7.70
CA PRO A 132 -4.49 -11.10 -8.02
C PRO A 132 -5.79 -11.88 -7.87
N ARG A 133 -6.87 -11.19 -7.43
CA ARG A 133 -8.23 -11.75 -7.28
C ARG A 133 -9.29 -11.01 -8.10
N GLN A 134 -8.91 -10.00 -8.88
CA GLN A 134 -9.80 -9.35 -9.84
C GLN A 134 -10.02 -10.24 -11.09
N ASN A 135 -11.05 -9.93 -11.86
CA ASN A 135 -11.46 -10.75 -13.02
C ASN A 135 -10.39 -10.90 -14.10
N TYR A 136 -9.43 -9.99 -14.21
CA TYR A 136 -8.38 -9.99 -15.23
C TYR A 136 -7.05 -10.61 -14.75
N THR A 137 -6.99 -11.18 -13.59
CA THR A 137 -5.87 -11.99 -13.05
C THR A 137 -4.44 -11.45 -13.24
N GLN A 138 -4.29 -10.15 -13.53
CA GLN A 138 -2.96 -9.52 -13.60
C GLN A 138 -2.55 -9.00 -12.23
N PRO A 139 -1.33 -9.31 -11.75
CA PRO A 139 -0.78 -8.66 -10.57
C PRO A 139 -0.69 -7.15 -10.79
N THR A 140 -0.95 -6.40 -9.73
CA THR A 140 -1.02 -4.93 -9.80
C THR A 140 -0.17 -4.26 -8.73
N PHE A 141 0.18 -3.01 -8.98
CA PHE A 141 0.81 -2.11 -8.03
C PHE A 141 0.32 -0.68 -8.26
N LEU A 142 0.63 0.20 -7.32
CA LEU A 142 0.25 1.60 -7.40
C LEU A 142 1.51 2.49 -7.40
N ILE A 143 1.50 3.51 -8.25
CA ILE A 143 2.36 4.67 -8.11
C ILE A 143 1.55 5.81 -7.50
N MET A 144 2.01 6.33 -6.38
CA MET A 144 1.52 7.55 -5.75
C MET A 144 2.53 8.66 -5.99
N GLU A 145 2.12 9.72 -6.67
CA GLU A 145 2.97 10.88 -6.93
C GLU A 145 2.45 12.09 -6.19
N ILE A 146 3.35 12.82 -5.54
CA ILE A 146 3.05 14.14 -4.96
C ILE A 146 3.80 15.17 -5.81
N ASP A 147 3.04 16.03 -6.48
CA ASP A 147 3.55 17.00 -7.41
C ASP A 147 4.11 18.27 -6.73
N LYS A 148 4.57 19.24 -7.53
CA LYS A 148 5.12 20.50 -7.03
C LYS A 148 4.08 21.43 -6.40
N LYS A 149 2.79 21.19 -6.64
CA LYS A 149 1.67 21.90 -6.03
C LYS A 149 1.18 21.22 -4.77
N ASN A 150 1.84 20.13 -4.37
CA ASN A 150 1.44 19.26 -3.26
C ASN A 150 0.12 18.51 -3.50
N GLU A 151 -0.22 18.24 -4.77
CA GLU A 151 -1.38 17.42 -5.11
C GLU A 151 -0.96 15.96 -5.24
N ILE A 152 -1.80 15.03 -4.72
CA ILE A 152 -1.54 13.59 -4.80
C ILE A 152 -2.23 13.01 -6.04
N HIS A 153 -1.47 12.24 -6.81
CA HIS A 153 -1.94 11.50 -7.98
C HIS A 153 -1.72 10.01 -7.76
N PHE A 154 -2.75 9.21 -8.05
CA PHE A 154 -2.71 7.76 -7.90
C PHE A 154 -2.85 7.09 -9.26
N THR A 155 -1.89 6.22 -9.61
CA THR A 155 -1.90 5.47 -10.86
C THR A 155 -1.78 3.99 -10.56
N LEU A 156 -2.86 3.23 -10.82
CA LEU A 156 -2.84 1.76 -10.78
C LEU A 156 -2.20 1.23 -12.06
N ASN A 157 -1.33 0.24 -11.91
CA ASN A 157 -0.57 -0.35 -13.01
C ASN A 157 -0.58 -1.88 -12.90
N ASP A 158 -0.49 -2.55 -14.04
CA ASP A 158 -0.19 -3.97 -14.11
C ASP A 158 1.33 -4.21 -14.01
N VAL A 159 1.71 -5.37 -13.48
CA VAL A 159 3.11 -5.81 -13.34
C VAL A 159 3.76 -6.13 -14.68
#